data_357e8d92f329fba01de26ee814975743
#
_entry.id   357e8d92f329fba01de26ee814975743
#
_cell.length_a   1.000
_cell.length_b   1.000
_cell.length_c   1.000
_cell.angle_alpha   90.00
_cell.angle_beta   90.00
_cell.angle_gamma   90.00
#
_symmetry.space_group_name_H-M   'P 1'
#
loop_
_entity.id
_entity.type
_entity.pdbx_description
1 polymer ?
#
loop_
_entity_poly.entity_id
_entity_poly.type
_entity_poly.pdbx_seq_one_letter_code
_entity_poly.pdbx_strand_id
1 'polypeptide(L)'
;MKKIIIPILLLIVAGIVGIGLYFNSHYVPNTVIDYGLNSIEVGNKSYEEVAEMLKQDLGSHKYTITKVDGSSQVVLLKDISKNLSIEDIVELLKVNREGKITETEFKINILDLIVFNEEKINSVFNSINNDFVSNPITSKDAYISFVEDKKQYEIISEVIGNELTEDAYDKFKNEIINYNFDLNLVDLGCYIMPNIYKDNEILVNNLEFYKKYETLVLTYSFGNNKETLDINFWNKWMTPQYSEANPEVLKVENPFVLNQDSVDDYVLELARKYNTYGKTRTFITSTGEVKQITKGDYGWILNKKKMSEDIMTHFSELKSEEKEAIFSQKAISFGENDFTNSYVEVSIPEQRVWMYVNGECILDTPVVTGNISKGHNTREGVFSLTYKTRNATLRGPGYASFVYYWMPFDGGIGLHDATWRGSFGGKIYKTNGSHGCVNMPLEAAKTVYNNLESNMPIIVWD
;
A
#
# COMPACT_ATOMS: atom_id res chain seq x y z
N MET A 1 -49.03 -100.44 34.49
CA MET A 1 -49.10 -99.09 33.94
C MET A 1 -47.84 -98.25 34.19
N LYS A 2 -46.99 -98.44 35.18
CA LYS A 2 -45.78 -97.63 35.40
C LYS A 2 -44.58 -97.87 34.46
N LYS A 3 -44.52 -99.04 33.74
CA LYS A 3 -43.37 -99.35 32.84
C LYS A 3 -43.49 -98.77 31.41
N ILE A 4 -44.61 -98.22 31.04
CA ILE A 4 -44.83 -97.64 29.69
C ILE A 4 -44.80 -96.08 29.72
N ILE A 5 -45.07 -95.49 30.86
CA ILE A 5 -45.11 -94.03 31.02
C ILE A 5 -43.70 -93.38 31.00
N ILE A 6 -42.71 -94.08 31.54
CA ILE A 6 -41.29 -93.60 31.60
C ILE A 6 -40.68 -93.45 30.19
N PRO A 7 -40.79 -94.44 29.30
CA PRO A 7 -40.24 -94.28 27.94
C PRO A 7 -41.00 -93.25 27.08
N ILE A 8 -42.31 -93.08 27.28
CA ILE A 8 -43.11 -92.04 26.57
C ILE A 8 -42.73 -90.63 27.10
N LEU A 9 -42.52 -90.49 28.40
CA LEU A 9 -42.06 -89.23 28.99
C LEU A 9 -40.66 -88.85 28.54
N LEU A 10 -39.77 -89.81 28.43
CA LEU A 10 -38.41 -89.64 27.89
C LEU A 10 -38.43 -89.26 26.38
N LEU A 11 -39.33 -89.86 25.58
CA LEU A 11 -39.50 -89.51 24.18
C LEU A 11 -40.12 -88.11 24.02
N ILE A 12 -41.06 -87.69 24.90
CA ILE A 12 -41.61 -86.33 24.91
C ILE A 12 -40.53 -85.33 25.32
N VAL A 13 -39.76 -85.65 26.34
CA VAL A 13 -38.64 -84.79 26.79
C VAL A 13 -37.57 -84.71 25.72
N ALA A 14 -37.21 -85.85 25.09
CA ALA A 14 -36.26 -85.86 23.98
C ALA A 14 -36.81 -85.08 22.74
N GLY A 15 -38.10 -85.18 22.49
CA GLY A 15 -38.77 -84.40 21.46
C GLY A 15 -38.78 -82.92 21.75
N ILE A 16 -39.11 -82.53 23.00
CA ILE A 16 -39.08 -81.08 23.43
C ILE A 16 -37.64 -80.57 23.40
N VAL A 17 -36.67 -81.34 23.88
CA VAL A 17 -35.27 -80.96 23.81
C VAL A 17 -34.80 -80.89 22.36
N GLY A 18 -35.18 -81.84 21.50
CA GLY A 18 -34.86 -81.83 20.07
C GLY A 18 -35.48 -80.63 19.33
N ILE A 19 -36.74 -80.32 19.63
CA ILE A 19 -37.40 -79.14 19.08
C ILE A 19 -36.72 -77.86 19.62
N GLY A 20 -36.40 -77.81 20.90
CA GLY A 20 -35.68 -76.67 21.50
C GLY A 20 -34.30 -76.47 20.88
N LEU A 21 -33.56 -77.59 20.67
CA LEU A 21 -32.25 -77.53 20.01
C LEU A 21 -32.41 -77.10 18.53
N TYR A 22 -33.40 -77.61 17.83
CA TYR A 22 -33.71 -77.21 16.46
C TYR A 22 -34.02 -75.74 16.31
N PHE A 23 -34.93 -75.19 17.15
CA PHE A 23 -35.22 -73.79 17.18
C PHE A 23 -33.98 -72.95 17.51
N ASN A 24 -33.21 -73.36 18.50
CA ASN A 24 -32.01 -72.65 18.92
C ASN A 24 -30.90 -72.68 17.87
N SER A 25 -30.83 -73.69 17.02
CA SER A 25 -29.89 -73.81 15.92
C SER A 25 -30.29 -73.09 14.61
N HIS A 26 -31.58 -72.69 14.47
CA HIS A 26 -32.12 -72.09 13.25
C HIS A 26 -32.69 -70.70 13.43
N TYR A 27 -33.03 -70.29 14.68
CA TYR A 27 -33.69 -69.00 14.95
C TYR A 27 -32.99 -68.20 16.05
N VAL A 28 -32.93 -66.88 15.81
CA VAL A 28 -32.54 -65.89 16.82
C VAL A 28 -33.76 -65.52 17.65
N PRO A 29 -33.81 -65.77 18.99
CA PRO A 29 -34.93 -65.39 19.81
C PRO A 29 -35.10 -63.86 19.87
N ASN A 30 -36.22 -63.43 20.48
CA ASN A 30 -36.48 -62.00 20.66
C ASN A 30 -35.38 -61.38 21.53
N THR A 31 -34.60 -60.52 20.95
CA THR A 31 -33.39 -59.94 21.53
C THR A 31 -32.99 -58.64 20.85
N VAL A 32 -32.15 -57.84 21.51
CA VAL A 32 -31.47 -56.66 20.96
C VAL A 32 -30.05 -57.02 20.55
N ILE A 33 -29.68 -56.68 19.32
CA ILE A 33 -28.31 -56.88 18.85
C ILE A 33 -27.65 -55.53 18.68
N ASP A 34 -26.63 -55.26 19.54
CA ASP A 34 -25.68 -54.16 19.35
C ASP A 34 -24.58 -54.60 18.40
N TYR A 35 -24.47 -53.95 17.26
CA TYR A 35 -23.48 -54.31 16.25
C TYR A 35 -22.35 -53.24 16.11
N GLY A 36 -22.26 -52.34 17.04
CA GLY A 36 -21.16 -51.34 17.14
C GLY A 36 -21.51 -49.95 16.66
N LEU A 37 -22.38 -49.80 15.63
CA LEU A 37 -22.84 -48.48 15.15
C LEU A 37 -24.28 -48.19 15.63
N ASN A 38 -25.05 -49.21 15.81
CA ASN A 38 -26.46 -49.13 16.25
C ASN A 38 -26.86 -50.43 16.92
N SER A 39 -28.10 -50.48 17.41
CA SER A 39 -28.73 -51.69 17.99
C SER A 39 -30.07 -51.93 17.25
N ILE A 40 -30.33 -53.19 16.94
CA ILE A 40 -31.60 -53.60 16.33
C ILE A 40 -32.32 -54.61 17.21
N GLU A 41 -33.64 -54.50 17.25
CA GLU A 41 -34.51 -55.49 17.88
C GLU A 41 -34.90 -56.58 16.87
N VAL A 42 -34.70 -57.81 17.28
CA VAL A 42 -35.07 -58.96 16.42
C VAL A 42 -36.05 -59.85 17.17
N GLY A 43 -37.20 -60.13 16.55
CA GLY A 43 -38.18 -61.06 17.06
C GLY A 43 -37.99 -62.41 16.43
N ASN A 44 -37.93 -63.49 17.12
CA ASN A 44 -37.89 -64.89 16.68
C ASN A 44 -37.74 -65.14 15.15
N LYS A 45 -36.63 -64.68 14.57
CA LYS A 45 -36.34 -64.73 13.12
C LYS A 45 -35.22 -65.72 12.84
N SER A 46 -35.19 -66.24 11.61
CA SER A 46 -34.04 -67.06 11.22
C SER A 46 -32.73 -66.26 11.22
N TYR A 47 -31.59 -66.92 11.31
CA TYR A 47 -30.29 -66.25 11.24
C TYR A 47 -30.09 -65.46 9.95
N GLU A 48 -30.64 -66.02 8.85
CA GLU A 48 -30.61 -65.39 7.52
C GLU A 48 -31.47 -64.10 7.48
N GLU A 49 -32.67 -64.10 8.08
CA GLU A 49 -33.51 -62.90 8.18
C GLU A 49 -32.88 -61.83 9.04
N VAL A 50 -32.22 -62.20 10.13
CA VAL A 50 -31.49 -61.27 11.01
C VAL A 50 -30.27 -60.70 10.30
N ALA A 51 -29.54 -61.53 9.54
CA ALA A 51 -28.42 -61.11 8.75
C ALA A 51 -28.79 -60.10 7.67
N GLU A 52 -29.95 -60.30 6.99
CA GLU A 52 -30.48 -59.32 6.03
C GLU A 52 -30.88 -57.99 6.71
N MET A 53 -31.51 -58.02 7.90
CA MET A 53 -31.84 -56.83 8.66
C MET A 53 -30.59 -56.06 9.04
N LEU A 54 -29.56 -56.72 9.60
CA LEU A 54 -28.27 -56.11 9.97
C LEU A 54 -27.57 -55.48 8.75
N LYS A 55 -27.54 -56.24 7.65
CA LYS A 55 -26.96 -55.72 6.38
C LYS A 55 -27.67 -54.51 5.86
N GLN A 56 -28.99 -54.48 5.90
CA GLN A 56 -29.79 -53.36 5.46
C GLN A 56 -29.62 -52.13 6.36
N ASP A 57 -29.69 -52.31 7.68
CA ASP A 57 -29.50 -51.24 8.65
C ASP A 57 -28.08 -50.64 8.54
N LEU A 58 -27.06 -51.50 8.55
CA LEU A 58 -25.66 -51.12 8.38
C LEU A 58 -25.46 -50.35 7.07
N GLY A 59 -25.99 -50.86 5.95
CA GLY A 59 -25.82 -50.21 4.64
C GLY A 59 -26.56 -48.88 4.52
N SER A 60 -27.50 -48.59 5.43
CA SER A 60 -28.30 -47.36 5.43
C SER A 60 -27.58 -46.19 6.12
N HIS A 61 -26.49 -46.43 6.85
CA HIS A 61 -25.71 -45.38 7.50
C HIS A 61 -25.21 -44.38 6.48
N LYS A 62 -25.31 -43.07 6.84
CA LYS A 62 -25.08 -41.96 5.94
C LYS A 62 -23.84 -41.19 6.37
N TYR A 63 -22.89 -41.04 5.49
CA TYR A 63 -21.86 -40.04 5.61
C TYR A 63 -22.41 -38.71 5.03
N THR A 64 -22.40 -37.67 5.86
CA THR A 64 -22.70 -36.31 5.44
C THR A 64 -21.37 -35.58 5.27
N ILE A 65 -21.06 -35.15 4.05
CA ILE A 65 -19.77 -34.55 3.72
C ILE A 65 -20.02 -33.10 3.34
N THR A 66 -19.53 -32.18 4.15
CA THR A 66 -19.69 -30.73 3.98
C THR A 66 -18.43 -30.14 3.31
N LYS A 67 -18.64 -29.44 2.20
CA LYS A 67 -17.61 -28.77 1.40
C LYS A 67 -17.32 -27.35 1.93
N VAL A 68 -16.28 -26.73 1.34
CA VAL A 68 -15.85 -25.36 1.69
C VAL A 68 -16.91 -24.29 1.44
N ASP A 69 -17.80 -24.49 0.48
CA ASP A 69 -18.93 -23.59 0.17
C ASP A 69 -20.15 -23.80 1.10
N GLY A 70 -20.04 -24.70 2.07
CA GLY A 70 -21.10 -25.06 2.99
C GLY A 70 -22.14 -26.05 2.42
N SER A 71 -22.05 -26.43 1.15
CA SER A 71 -22.91 -27.46 0.57
C SER A 71 -22.52 -28.85 1.08
N SER A 72 -23.51 -29.76 1.17
CA SER A 72 -23.26 -31.11 1.67
C SER A 72 -23.70 -32.16 0.68
N GLN A 73 -22.94 -33.25 0.65
CA GLN A 73 -23.25 -34.46 -0.11
C GLN A 73 -23.44 -35.63 0.86
N VAL A 74 -24.47 -36.45 0.60
CA VAL A 74 -24.74 -37.65 1.39
C VAL A 74 -24.28 -38.89 0.61
N VAL A 75 -23.54 -39.77 1.28
CA VAL A 75 -23.05 -41.03 0.73
C VAL A 75 -23.45 -42.15 1.69
N LEU A 76 -24.00 -43.26 1.19
CA LEU A 76 -24.34 -44.39 2.02
C LEU A 76 -23.12 -45.33 2.19
N LEU A 77 -23.00 -45.95 3.35
CA LEU A 77 -21.93 -46.93 3.65
C LEU A 77 -21.90 -48.06 2.59
N LYS A 78 -23.07 -48.56 2.15
CA LYS A 78 -23.15 -49.58 1.08
C LYS A 78 -22.58 -49.15 -0.26
N ASP A 79 -22.58 -47.82 -0.54
CA ASP A 79 -22.09 -47.31 -1.82
C ASP A 79 -20.55 -47.25 -1.89
N ILE A 80 -19.87 -47.28 -0.76
CA ILE A 80 -18.41 -47.18 -0.62
C ILE A 80 -17.76 -48.44 -0.05
N SER A 81 -18.55 -49.45 0.30
CA SER A 81 -18.08 -50.77 0.74
C SER A 81 -18.32 -51.85 -0.33
N LYS A 82 -17.61 -52.96 -0.16
CA LYS A 82 -17.93 -54.20 -0.89
C LYS A 82 -19.25 -54.78 -0.33
N ASN A 83 -19.96 -55.54 -1.15
CA ASN A 83 -21.19 -56.16 -0.70
C ASN A 83 -20.89 -57.17 0.42
N LEU A 84 -21.53 -56.99 1.56
CA LEU A 84 -21.39 -57.84 2.72
C LEU A 84 -22.09 -59.19 2.50
N SER A 85 -21.38 -60.31 2.72
CA SER A 85 -21.97 -61.66 2.56
C SER A 85 -22.97 -61.95 3.69
N ILE A 86 -24.11 -62.49 3.34
CA ILE A 86 -25.09 -62.94 4.32
C ILE A 86 -24.57 -64.12 5.11
N GLU A 87 -23.83 -65.03 4.43
CA GLU A 87 -23.22 -66.21 5.03
C GLU A 87 -22.22 -65.80 6.15
N ASP A 88 -21.37 -64.77 5.92
CA ASP A 88 -20.40 -64.30 6.89
C ASP A 88 -21.09 -63.70 8.12
N ILE A 89 -22.17 -62.94 7.92
CA ILE A 89 -22.95 -62.39 9.03
C ILE A 89 -23.64 -63.50 9.84
N VAL A 90 -24.23 -64.51 9.15
CA VAL A 90 -24.82 -65.68 9.81
C VAL A 90 -23.83 -66.44 10.65
N GLU A 91 -22.59 -66.62 10.14
CA GLU A 91 -21.50 -67.28 10.87
C GLU A 91 -21.14 -66.46 12.11
N LEU A 92 -20.95 -65.12 11.94
CA LEU A 92 -20.67 -64.21 13.06
C LEU A 92 -21.74 -64.25 14.14
N LEU A 93 -23.03 -64.29 13.73
CA LEU A 93 -24.15 -64.39 14.68
C LEU A 93 -24.13 -65.68 15.44
N LYS A 94 -23.88 -66.82 14.78
CA LYS A 94 -23.80 -68.16 15.39
C LYS A 94 -22.68 -68.26 16.39
N VAL A 95 -21.47 -67.82 16.05
CA VAL A 95 -20.30 -67.82 16.88
C VAL A 95 -20.48 -66.94 18.12
N ASN A 96 -20.95 -65.72 17.97
CA ASN A 96 -21.16 -64.80 19.10
C ASN A 96 -22.30 -65.23 20.06
N ARG A 97 -23.21 -66.06 19.57
CA ARG A 97 -24.32 -66.59 20.36
C ARG A 97 -24.03 -67.88 21.13
N GLU A 98 -22.95 -68.55 20.76
CA GLU A 98 -22.56 -69.82 21.41
C GLU A 98 -22.39 -69.60 22.91
N GLY A 99 -23.14 -70.35 23.74
CA GLY A 99 -23.18 -70.22 25.18
C GLY A 99 -24.05 -69.11 25.77
N LYS A 100 -24.71 -68.25 24.96
CA LYS A 100 -25.50 -67.07 25.38
C LYS A 100 -27.00 -67.19 25.01
N ILE A 101 -27.58 -68.37 25.11
CA ILE A 101 -28.95 -68.71 24.64
C ILE A 101 -30.07 -67.92 25.35
N THR A 102 -29.83 -67.47 26.60
CA THR A 102 -30.82 -66.80 27.47
C THR A 102 -30.62 -65.30 27.54
N GLU A 103 -29.63 -64.72 26.87
CA GLU A 103 -29.41 -63.26 26.86
C GLU A 103 -30.44 -62.54 25.99
N THR A 104 -31.04 -61.46 26.51
CA THR A 104 -31.99 -60.60 25.82
C THR A 104 -31.29 -59.50 25.03
N GLU A 105 -30.00 -59.30 25.22
CA GLU A 105 -29.15 -58.37 24.54
C GLU A 105 -27.76 -59.03 24.33
N PHE A 106 -27.18 -58.88 23.14
CA PHE A 106 -25.81 -59.33 22.90
C PHE A 106 -25.12 -58.46 21.85
N LYS A 107 -23.80 -58.40 21.93
CA LYS A 107 -22.95 -57.60 21.04
C LYS A 107 -22.28 -58.43 20.01
N ILE A 108 -22.17 -57.91 18.80
CA ILE A 108 -21.39 -58.46 17.71
C ILE A 108 -20.50 -57.37 17.11
N ASN A 109 -19.34 -57.75 16.65
CA ASN A 109 -18.48 -56.82 15.94
C ASN A 109 -18.62 -57.09 14.42
N ILE A 110 -19.69 -56.56 13.82
CA ILE A 110 -19.91 -56.74 12.37
C ILE A 110 -18.98 -55.83 11.54
N LEU A 111 -18.40 -54.80 12.16
CA LEU A 111 -17.56 -53.82 11.46
C LEU A 111 -16.30 -54.48 10.88
N ASP A 112 -15.82 -55.54 11.52
CA ASP A 112 -14.65 -56.32 11.03
C ASP A 112 -14.93 -57.05 9.68
N LEU A 113 -16.21 -57.24 9.32
CA LEU A 113 -16.59 -57.81 8.05
C LEU A 113 -16.70 -56.74 6.92
N ILE A 114 -16.64 -55.44 7.24
CA ILE A 114 -16.78 -54.41 6.26
C ILE A 114 -15.46 -54.21 5.53
N VAL A 115 -15.46 -54.47 4.23
CA VAL A 115 -14.34 -54.17 3.35
C VAL A 115 -14.67 -52.94 2.53
N PHE A 116 -14.00 -51.84 2.82
CA PHE A 116 -14.14 -50.64 2.04
C PHE A 116 -13.60 -50.82 0.61
N ASN A 117 -14.25 -50.15 -0.33
CA ASN A 117 -13.84 -50.14 -1.74
C ASN A 117 -13.12 -48.81 -2.05
N GLU A 118 -11.81 -48.86 -2.15
CA GLU A 118 -10.95 -47.70 -2.36
C GLU A 118 -11.28 -46.94 -3.64
N GLU A 119 -11.58 -47.63 -4.74
CA GLU A 119 -11.97 -46.98 -6.01
C GLU A 119 -13.27 -46.18 -5.87
N LYS A 120 -14.24 -46.74 -5.12
CA LYS A 120 -15.50 -46.03 -4.85
C LYS A 120 -15.30 -44.82 -3.93
N ILE A 121 -14.49 -44.94 -2.87
CA ILE A 121 -14.15 -43.84 -1.98
C ILE A 121 -13.48 -42.71 -2.79
N ASN A 122 -12.50 -43.05 -3.64
CA ASN A 122 -11.84 -42.08 -4.50
C ASN A 122 -12.79 -41.45 -5.50
N SER A 123 -13.72 -42.23 -6.08
CA SER A 123 -14.76 -41.68 -6.97
C SER A 123 -15.67 -40.69 -6.26
N VAL A 124 -16.06 -40.96 -5.01
CA VAL A 124 -16.84 -40.04 -4.18
C VAL A 124 -16.06 -38.78 -3.92
N PHE A 125 -14.80 -38.89 -3.46
CA PHE A 125 -13.93 -37.76 -3.19
C PHE A 125 -13.78 -36.85 -4.42
N ASN A 126 -13.53 -37.43 -5.58
CA ASN A 126 -13.40 -36.70 -6.84
C ASN A 126 -14.72 -36.04 -7.25
N SER A 127 -15.87 -36.69 -7.03
CA SER A 127 -17.18 -36.10 -7.34
C SER A 127 -17.52 -34.91 -6.46
N ILE A 128 -17.13 -34.96 -5.20
CA ILE A 128 -17.32 -33.86 -4.22
C ILE A 128 -16.47 -32.64 -4.60
N ASN A 129 -15.27 -32.89 -5.10
CA ASN A 129 -14.29 -31.83 -5.42
C ASN A 129 -14.24 -31.49 -6.91
N ASN A 130 -15.23 -31.90 -7.69
CA ASN A 130 -15.28 -31.62 -9.13
C ASN A 130 -15.31 -30.11 -9.45
N ASP A 131 -15.84 -29.28 -8.56
CA ASP A 131 -15.87 -27.82 -8.71
C ASP A 131 -14.46 -27.23 -8.71
N PHE A 132 -13.50 -27.79 -7.93
CA PHE A 132 -12.11 -27.39 -7.97
C PHE A 132 -11.48 -27.61 -9.35
N VAL A 133 -11.79 -28.75 -9.99
CA VAL A 133 -11.27 -29.07 -11.32
C VAL A 133 -11.90 -28.20 -12.41
N SER A 134 -13.18 -27.90 -12.27
CA SER A 134 -13.95 -27.15 -13.27
C SER A 134 -13.80 -25.62 -13.13
N ASN A 135 -13.72 -25.13 -11.90
CA ASN A 135 -13.61 -23.70 -11.55
C ASN A 135 -12.67 -23.52 -10.36
N PRO A 136 -11.34 -23.62 -10.56
CA PRO A 136 -10.38 -23.50 -9.47
C PRO A 136 -10.35 -22.07 -8.93
N ILE A 137 -10.49 -21.93 -7.62
CA ILE A 137 -10.35 -20.68 -6.88
C ILE A 137 -9.19 -20.86 -5.91
N THR A 138 -8.12 -20.11 -6.13
CA THR A 138 -6.98 -20.08 -5.21
C THR A 138 -7.29 -19.20 -4.02
N SER A 139 -6.98 -19.69 -2.82
CA SER A 139 -7.07 -18.90 -1.58
C SER A 139 -6.12 -17.72 -1.59
N LYS A 140 -6.60 -16.59 -1.08
CA LYS A 140 -5.78 -15.38 -0.93
C LYS A 140 -6.01 -14.77 0.45
N ASP A 141 -4.96 -14.27 1.04
CA ASP A 141 -5.02 -13.55 2.30
C ASP A 141 -5.73 -12.20 2.14
N ALA A 142 -6.37 -11.74 3.21
CA ALA A 142 -6.84 -10.37 3.31
C ALA A 142 -5.64 -9.40 3.37
N TYR A 143 -5.78 -8.20 2.79
CA TYR A 143 -4.73 -7.19 2.75
C TYR A 143 -5.31 -5.78 2.74
N ILE A 144 -4.48 -4.78 3.09
CA ILE A 144 -4.86 -3.37 2.99
C ILE A 144 -4.53 -2.86 1.60
N SER A 145 -5.48 -2.17 0.98
CA SER A 145 -5.31 -1.51 -0.30
C SER A 145 -5.93 -0.12 -0.31
N PHE A 146 -5.32 0.77 -1.09
CA PHE A 146 -5.92 2.07 -1.38
C PHE A 146 -7.01 1.94 -2.44
N VAL A 147 -8.19 2.46 -2.13
CA VAL A 147 -9.35 2.46 -3.03
C VAL A 147 -9.46 3.83 -3.69
N GLU A 148 -9.02 3.93 -4.94
CA GLU A 148 -8.90 5.20 -5.69
C GLU A 148 -10.20 6.02 -5.72
N ASP A 149 -11.34 5.36 -5.95
CA ASP A 149 -12.64 6.05 -6.05
C ASP A 149 -13.10 6.66 -4.72
N LYS A 150 -12.67 6.08 -3.61
CA LYS A 150 -13.01 6.51 -2.25
C LYS A 150 -11.94 7.40 -1.61
N LYS A 151 -10.75 7.44 -2.20
CA LYS A 151 -9.58 8.12 -1.66
C LYS A 151 -9.21 7.69 -0.24
N GLN A 152 -9.37 6.40 0.06
CA GLN A 152 -9.12 5.83 1.38
C GLN A 152 -8.54 4.43 1.31
N TYR A 153 -7.93 3.99 2.41
CA TYR A 153 -7.47 2.62 2.59
C TYR A 153 -8.58 1.74 3.16
N GLU A 154 -8.74 0.55 2.58
CA GLU A 154 -9.68 -0.46 3.06
C GLU A 154 -8.99 -1.82 3.18
N ILE A 155 -9.51 -2.67 4.07
CA ILE A 155 -9.16 -4.08 4.09
C ILE A 155 -9.93 -4.75 2.97
N ILE A 156 -9.21 -5.30 2.01
CA ILE A 156 -9.75 -6.20 1.00
C ILE A 156 -9.85 -7.58 1.64
N SER A 157 -11.07 -8.14 1.66
CA SER A 157 -11.32 -9.43 2.28
C SER A 157 -10.51 -10.54 1.63
N GLU A 158 -10.22 -11.55 2.42
CA GLU A 158 -9.67 -12.82 1.97
C GLU A 158 -10.56 -13.48 0.90
N VAL A 159 -9.95 -14.31 0.08
CA VAL A 159 -10.64 -15.22 -0.83
C VAL A 159 -10.49 -16.63 -0.29
N ILE A 160 -11.60 -17.23 0.10
CA ILE A 160 -11.63 -18.65 0.46
C ILE A 160 -11.67 -19.47 -0.84
N GLY A 161 -10.60 -20.21 -1.09
CA GLY A 161 -10.46 -21.04 -2.28
C GLY A 161 -11.08 -22.42 -2.11
N ASN A 162 -11.05 -23.20 -3.17
CA ASN A 162 -11.47 -24.60 -3.20
C ASN A 162 -10.32 -25.55 -3.57
N GLU A 163 -9.08 -25.08 -3.51
CA GLU A 163 -7.88 -25.83 -3.78
C GLU A 163 -7.57 -26.81 -2.64
N LEU A 164 -7.36 -28.08 -3.00
CA LEU A 164 -7.11 -29.14 -2.03
C LEU A 164 -5.65 -29.19 -1.58
N THR A 165 -5.44 -29.59 -0.32
CA THR A 165 -4.10 -29.95 0.16
C THR A 165 -3.64 -31.29 -0.44
N GLU A 166 -2.34 -31.54 -0.48
CA GLU A 166 -1.78 -32.78 -1.04
C GLU A 166 -2.27 -34.05 -0.31
N ASP A 167 -2.56 -33.93 0.98
CA ASP A 167 -3.02 -35.03 1.85
C ASP A 167 -4.55 -35.09 2.03
N ALA A 168 -5.30 -34.27 1.33
CA ALA A 168 -6.77 -34.15 1.47
C ALA A 168 -7.50 -35.49 1.29
N TYR A 169 -7.10 -36.30 0.30
CA TYR A 169 -7.68 -37.61 0.08
C TYR A 169 -7.41 -38.56 1.25
N ASP A 170 -6.20 -38.61 1.75
CA ASP A 170 -5.83 -39.51 2.85
C ASP A 170 -6.59 -39.13 4.14
N LYS A 171 -6.73 -37.83 4.43
CA LYS A 171 -7.56 -37.33 5.55
C LYS A 171 -9.00 -37.79 5.41
N PHE A 172 -9.61 -37.51 4.24
CA PHE A 172 -10.98 -37.91 3.94
C PHE A 172 -11.18 -39.42 4.09
N LYS A 173 -10.31 -40.24 3.48
CA LYS A 173 -10.35 -41.69 3.53
C LYS A 173 -10.25 -42.20 4.96
N ASN A 174 -9.36 -41.63 5.78
CA ASN A 174 -9.20 -42.02 7.18
C ASN A 174 -10.47 -41.82 7.98
N GLU A 175 -11.19 -40.72 7.80
CA GLU A 175 -12.46 -40.47 8.46
C GLU A 175 -13.55 -41.46 8.02
N ILE A 176 -13.62 -41.78 6.75
CA ILE A 176 -14.53 -42.79 6.20
C ILE A 176 -14.31 -44.16 6.88
N ILE A 177 -13.08 -44.65 6.93
CA ILE A 177 -12.76 -45.96 7.47
C ILE A 177 -12.90 -46.07 8.98
N ASN A 178 -12.87 -44.89 9.68
CA ASN A 178 -13.08 -44.82 11.12
C ASN A 178 -14.57 -44.61 11.48
N TYR A 179 -15.49 -44.67 10.51
CA TYR A 179 -16.93 -44.51 10.71
C TYR A 179 -17.34 -43.15 11.27
N ASN A 180 -16.61 -42.08 10.94
CA ASN A 180 -17.04 -40.72 11.24
C ASN A 180 -18.05 -40.29 10.19
N PHE A 181 -19.32 -40.17 10.57
CA PHE A 181 -20.43 -39.97 9.64
C PHE A 181 -20.68 -38.51 9.27
N ASP A 182 -20.17 -37.55 10.04
CA ASP A 182 -20.29 -36.12 9.77
C ASP A 182 -18.90 -35.55 9.50
N LEU A 183 -18.58 -35.33 8.23
CA LEU A 183 -17.29 -34.85 7.75
C LEU A 183 -17.42 -33.41 7.28
N ASN A 184 -16.71 -32.50 7.91
CA ASN A 184 -16.48 -31.15 7.40
C ASN A 184 -15.07 -31.08 6.81
N LEU A 185 -14.97 -30.96 5.50
CA LEU A 185 -13.68 -30.99 4.80
C LEU A 185 -12.78 -29.77 5.13
N VAL A 186 -13.36 -28.66 5.59
CA VAL A 186 -12.60 -27.50 6.09
C VAL A 186 -11.96 -27.83 7.44
N ASP A 187 -12.74 -28.37 8.38
CA ASP A 187 -12.27 -28.74 9.71
C ASP A 187 -11.22 -29.84 9.67
N LEU A 188 -11.32 -30.73 8.68
CA LEU A 188 -10.33 -31.77 8.39
C LEU A 188 -9.05 -31.23 7.74
N GLY A 189 -9.03 -29.96 7.36
CA GLY A 189 -7.89 -29.36 6.71
C GLY A 189 -7.64 -29.90 5.29
N CYS A 190 -8.71 -30.25 4.57
CA CYS A 190 -8.63 -30.72 3.19
C CYS A 190 -8.42 -29.62 2.16
N TYR A 191 -8.65 -28.34 2.53
CA TYR A 191 -8.48 -27.19 1.65
C TYR A 191 -7.30 -26.31 2.06
N ILE A 192 -6.67 -25.67 1.07
CA ILE A 192 -5.71 -24.60 1.30
C ILE A 192 -6.49 -23.35 1.70
N MET A 193 -6.37 -22.92 2.96
CA MET A 193 -7.10 -21.80 3.52
C MET A 193 -6.22 -20.55 3.55
N PRO A 194 -6.81 -19.33 3.55
CA PRO A 194 -6.07 -18.10 3.81
C PRO A 194 -5.41 -18.14 5.20
N ASN A 195 -4.20 -17.55 5.29
CA ASN A 195 -3.51 -17.38 6.57
C ASN A 195 -4.00 -16.15 7.32
N ILE A 196 -4.45 -15.11 6.57
CA ILE A 196 -4.89 -13.82 7.11
C ILE A 196 -6.32 -13.56 6.67
N TYR A 197 -7.20 -13.35 7.65
CA TYR A 197 -8.60 -12.99 7.46
C TYR A 197 -8.80 -11.50 7.73
N LYS A 198 -9.88 -10.91 7.22
CA LYS A 198 -10.21 -9.47 7.35
C LYS A 198 -10.32 -8.96 8.78
N ASP A 199 -10.61 -9.84 9.73
CA ASP A 199 -10.72 -9.56 11.17
C ASP A 199 -9.40 -9.80 11.93
N ASN A 200 -8.31 -10.08 11.22
CA ASN A 200 -6.99 -10.22 11.81
C ASN A 200 -6.62 -8.92 12.55
N GLU A 201 -6.30 -9.03 13.84
CA GLU A 201 -6.03 -7.89 14.72
C GLU A 201 -4.88 -7.01 14.20
N ILE A 202 -3.83 -7.62 13.64
CA ILE A 202 -2.69 -6.90 13.08
C ILE A 202 -3.14 -6.09 11.87
N LEU A 203 -3.93 -6.67 10.98
CA LEU A 203 -4.42 -6.01 9.78
C LEU A 203 -5.35 -4.82 10.13
N VAL A 204 -6.24 -5.00 11.10
CA VAL A 204 -7.14 -3.94 11.58
C VAL A 204 -6.35 -2.80 12.22
N ASN A 205 -5.37 -3.12 13.06
CA ASN A 205 -4.51 -2.12 13.69
C ASN A 205 -3.68 -1.36 12.65
N ASN A 206 -3.19 -2.05 11.61
CA ASN A 206 -2.46 -1.41 10.52
C ASN A 206 -3.32 -0.43 9.75
N LEU A 207 -4.57 -0.75 9.47
CA LEU A 207 -5.48 0.15 8.77
C LEU A 207 -5.59 1.49 9.50
N GLU A 208 -5.60 1.51 10.83
CA GLU A 208 -5.65 2.75 11.63
C GLU A 208 -4.40 3.64 11.41
N PHE A 209 -3.23 3.06 11.12
CA PHE A 209 -2.06 3.84 10.75
C PHE A 209 -2.20 4.43 9.34
N TYR A 210 -2.66 3.64 8.37
CA TYR A 210 -2.90 4.14 7.00
C TYR A 210 -3.88 5.32 6.99
N LYS A 211 -4.95 5.26 7.78
CA LYS A 211 -5.96 6.32 7.88
C LYS A 211 -5.41 7.66 8.35
N LYS A 212 -4.35 7.68 9.16
CA LYS A 212 -3.71 8.94 9.59
C LYS A 212 -3.13 9.72 8.41
N TYR A 213 -2.66 9.04 7.37
CA TYR A 213 -2.12 9.67 6.17
C TYR A 213 -3.19 10.13 5.20
N GLU A 214 -4.43 9.63 5.29
CA GLU A 214 -5.56 10.08 4.46
C GLU A 214 -5.90 11.55 4.69
N THR A 215 -5.67 12.04 5.90
CA THR A 215 -5.96 13.42 6.30
C THR A 215 -4.74 14.33 6.29
N LEU A 216 -3.55 13.80 5.98
CA LEU A 216 -2.33 14.59 5.91
C LEU A 216 -2.32 15.46 4.65
N VAL A 217 -2.32 16.78 4.84
CA VAL A 217 -2.30 17.78 3.77
C VAL A 217 -1.19 18.79 4.01
N LEU A 218 -0.28 18.90 3.04
CA LEU A 218 0.80 19.90 3.07
C LEU A 218 0.68 20.78 1.83
N THR A 219 0.50 22.08 2.03
CA THR A 219 0.33 23.04 0.94
C THR A 219 1.44 24.07 0.94
N TYR A 220 2.11 24.22 -0.19
CA TYR A 220 3.09 25.27 -0.42
C TYR A 220 2.52 26.36 -1.29
N SER A 221 2.67 27.62 -0.88
CA SER A 221 2.32 28.79 -1.68
C SER A 221 3.52 29.35 -2.43
N PHE A 222 3.29 29.67 -3.71
CA PHE A 222 4.20 30.32 -4.66
C PHE A 222 3.52 31.60 -5.15
N GLY A 223 3.51 32.63 -4.32
CA GLY A 223 2.65 33.78 -4.55
C GLY A 223 1.17 33.42 -4.49
N ASN A 224 0.44 33.64 -5.59
CA ASN A 224 -0.99 33.28 -5.68
C ASN A 224 -1.25 31.81 -6.05
N ASN A 225 -0.21 31.08 -6.46
CA ASN A 225 -0.34 29.66 -6.80
C ASN A 225 -0.13 28.80 -5.56
N LYS A 226 -0.81 27.65 -5.51
CA LYS A 226 -0.67 26.67 -4.44
C LYS A 226 -0.38 25.30 -5.02
N GLU A 227 0.53 24.56 -4.37
CA GLU A 227 0.83 23.19 -4.64
C GLU A 227 0.53 22.37 -3.38
N THR A 228 -0.34 21.39 -3.52
CA THR A 228 -0.84 20.62 -2.39
C THR A 228 -0.43 19.15 -2.53
N LEU A 229 0.20 18.64 -1.49
CA LEU A 229 0.48 17.22 -1.29
C LEU A 229 -0.58 16.64 -0.36
N ASP A 230 -1.30 15.66 -0.85
CA ASP A 230 -2.36 14.94 -0.15
C ASP A 230 -2.19 13.42 -0.33
N ILE A 231 -3.20 12.64 0.03
CA ILE A 231 -3.18 11.19 -0.06
C ILE A 231 -2.89 10.68 -1.48
N ASN A 232 -3.19 11.43 -2.55
CA ASN A 232 -2.88 11.02 -3.93
C ASN A 232 -1.36 10.97 -4.19
N PHE A 233 -0.58 11.74 -3.44
CA PHE A 233 0.88 11.70 -3.45
C PHE A 233 1.40 10.69 -2.43
N TRP A 234 0.94 10.76 -1.18
CA TRP A 234 1.41 9.89 -0.10
C TRP A 234 1.23 8.42 -0.46
N ASN A 235 0.07 8.03 -0.97
CA ASN A 235 -0.22 6.67 -1.42
C ASN A 235 0.81 6.11 -2.42
N LYS A 236 1.33 6.95 -3.31
CA LYS A 236 2.30 6.55 -4.35
C LYS A 236 3.75 6.52 -3.86
N TRP A 237 4.05 7.33 -2.86
CA TRP A 237 5.42 7.57 -2.40
C TRP A 237 5.77 6.85 -1.11
N MET A 238 4.77 6.48 -0.29
CA MET A 238 5.02 5.77 0.95
C MET A 238 5.14 4.26 0.72
N THR A 239 6.05 3.66 1.49
CA THR A 239 6.25 2.22 1.52
C THR A 239 6.16 1.75 2.97
N PRO A 240 5.39 0.67 3.26
CA PRO A 240 5.36 0.11 4.59
C PRO A 240 6.74 -0.45 4.97
N GLN A 241 7.17 -0.21 6.20
CA GLN A 241 8.42 -0.76 6.74
C GLN A 241 8.29 -2.21 7.20
N TYR A 242 7.08 -2.75 7.22
CA TYR A 242 6.82 -4.13 7.60
C TYR A 242 6.66 -5.02 6.35
N SER A 243 7.06 -6.26 6.48
CA SER A 243 6.72 -7.33 5.52
C SER A 243 5.77 -8.31 6.20
N GLU A 244 5.03 -9.09 5.42
CA GLU A 244 4.22 -10.22 5.91
C GLU A 244 5.04 -11.19 6.78
N ALA A 245 6.36 -11.24 6.57
CA ALA A 245 7.30 -12.05 7.35
C ALA A 245 7.66 -11.45 8.73
N ASN A 246 7.37 -10.16 8.98
CA ASN A 246 7.70 -9.51 10.25
C ASN A 246 6.60 -8.54 10.72
N PRO A 247 5.48 -9.04 11.23
CA PRO A 247 4.36 -8.22 11.70
C PRO A 247 4.67 -7.42 12.97
N GLU A 248 5.78 -7.69 13.67
CA GLU A 248 6.15 -6.98 14.89
C GLU A 248 6.63 -5.54 14.67
N VAL A 249 6.97 -5.17 13.44
CA VAL A 249 7.42 -3.81 13.08
C VAL A 249 6.34 -2.74 13.27
N LEU A 250 5.08 -3.14 13.46
CA LEU A 250 3.95 -2.24 13.76
C LEU A 250 3.99 -1.57 15.15
N LYS A 251 4.95 -1.93 15.99
CA LYS A 251 5.20 -1.22 17.26
C LYS A 251 6.02 0.06 17.09
N VAL A 252 6.40 0.42 15.85
CA VAL A 252 7.15 1.64 15.54
C VAL A 252 6.15 2.79 15.36
N GLU A 253 6.47 3.93 15.91
CA GLU A 253 5.65 5.16 15.88
C GLU A 253 5.26 5.61 14.46
N ASN A 254 6.08 5.25 13.44
CA ASN A 254 5.85 5.54 12.04
C ASN A 254 6.17 4.30 11.17
N PRO A 255 5.16 3.50 10.80
CA PRO A 255 5.37 2.26 10.06
C PRO A 255 5.66 2.49 8.56
N PHE A 256 5.71 3.73 8.08
CA PHE A 256 5.91 4.05 6.67
C PHE A 256 7.16 4.87 6.45
N VAL A 257 7.83 4.61 5.33
CA VAL A 257 8.92 5.42 4.78
C VAL A 257 8.44 6.08 3.51
N LEU A 258 8.70 7.38 3.39
CA LEU A 258 8.47 8.11 2.15
C LEU A 258 9.65 7.89 1.21
N ASN A 259 9.39 7.61 -0.06
CA ASN A 259 10.42 7.44 -1.07
C ASN A 259 11.10 8.77 -1.35
N GLN A 260 12.39 8.89 -1.01
CA GLN A 260 13.19 10.11 -1.15
C GLN A 260 13.29 10.55 -2.62
N ASP A 261 13.49 9.62 -3.54
CA ASP A 261 13.66 9.95 -4.97
C ASP A 261 12.38 10.57 -5.54
N SER A 262 11.20 10.05 -5.14
CA SER A 262 9.91 10.62 -5.56
C SER A 262 9.69 12.05 -5.04
N VAL A 263 10.12 12.32 -3.80
CA VAL A 263 10.08 13.67 -3.22
C VAL A 263 11.04 14.61 -3.96
N ASP A 264 12.27 14.15 -4.23
CA ASP A 264 13.28 14.94 -4.92
C ASP A 264 12.87 15.26 -6.36
N ASP A 265 12.28 14.31 -7.09
CA ASP A 265 11.74 14.50 -8.43
C ASP A 265 10.59 15.54 -8.42
N TYR A 266 9.67 15.44 -7.47
CA TYR A 266 8.60 16.44 -7.33
C TYR A 266 9.15 17.84 -7.03
N VAL A 267 10.10 17.95 -6.10
CA VAL A 267 10.76 19.23 -5.79
C VAL A 267 11.51 19.79 -7.01
N LEU A 268 12.09 18.92 -7.83
CA LEU A 268 12.73 19.33 -9.09
C LEU A 268 11.69 19.87 -10.10
N GLU A 269 10.52 19.26 -10.18
CA GLU A 269 9.41 19.78 -11.02
C GLU A 269 8.93 21.14 -10.52
N LEU A 270 8.77 21.33 -9.20
CA LEU A 270 8.46 22.62 -8.61
C LEU A 270 9.51 23.67 -8.97
N ALA A 271 10.80 23.32 -8.87
CA ALA A 271 11.88 24.21 -9.24
C ALA A 271 11.84 24.59 -10.74
N ARG A 272 11.55 23.66 -11.64
CA ARG A 272 11.36 23.94 -13.07
C ARG A 272 10.19 24.88 -13.32
N LYS A 273 9.11 24.72 -12.58
CA LYS A 273 7.88 25.50 -12.72
C LYS A 273 8.03 26.93 -12.19
N TYR A 274 8.65 27.11 -11.04
CA TYR A 274 8.63 28.34 -10.28
C TYR A 274 9.94 29.14 -10.24
N ASN A 275 11.08 28.52 -10.59
CA ASN A 275 12.32 29.30 -10.68
C ASN A 275 12.26 30.24 -11.88
N THR A 276 12.69 31.49 -11.63
CA THR A 276 12.80 32.53 -12.68
C THR A 276 14.25 32.97 -12.92
N TYR A 277 15.19 32.54 -12.08
CA TYR A 277 16.61 32.74 -12.32
C TYR A 277 17.03 32.27 -13.72
N GLY A 278 17.71 33.14 -14.49
CA GLY A 278 18.17 32.84 -15.85
C GLY A 278 17.10 32.81 -16.94
N LYS A 279 15.84 33.12 -16.63
CA LYS A 279 14.78 33.26 -17.66
C LYS A 279 14.93 34.57 -18.40
N THR A 280 14.56 34.54 -19.69
CA THR A 280 14.42 35.75 -20.51
C THR A 280 13.25 36.60 -20.02
N ARG A 281 13.44 37.91 -19.91
CA ARG A 281 12.42 38.87 -19.50
C ARG A 281 12.19 39.88 -20.58
N THR A 282 10.93 40.15 -20.86
CA THR A 282 10.54 41.27 -21.73
C THR A 282 10.47 42.53 -20.87
N PHE A 283 11.25 43.55 -21.26
CA PHE A 283 11.33 44.82 -20.54
C PHE A 283 11.07 45.99 -21.50
N ILE A 284 10.17 46.89 -21.08
CA ILE A 284 9.92 48.15 -21.78
C ILE A 284 10.78 49.19 -21.08
N THR A 285 11.76 49.71 -21.83
CA THR A 285 12.72 50.70 -21.29
C THR A 285 12.07 52.06 -21.03
N SER A 286 12.76 52.89 -20.27
CA SER A 286 12.36 54.32 -20.08
C SER A 286 12.39 55.14 -21.34
N THR A 287 13.06 54.66 -22.40
CA THR A 287 13.03 55.26 -23.75
C THR A 287 11.90 54.74 -24.63
N GLY A 288 11.11 53.76 -24.18
CA GLY A 288 9.98 53.15 -24.89
C GLY A 288 10.36 51.98 -25.76
N GLU A 289 11.62 51.52 -25.77
CA GLU A 289 12.06 50.34 -26.50
C GLU A 289 11.68 49.04 -25.78
N VAL A 290 11.37 48.00 -26.49
CA VAL A 290 11.15 46.65 -25.97
C VAL A 290 12.45 45.83 -26.07
N LYS A 291 12.99 45.45 -24.95
CA LYS A 291 14.20 44.64 -24.83
C LYS A 291 13.87 43.21 -24.30
N GLN A 292 14.60 42.20 -24.82
CA GLN A 292 14.61 40.84 -24.32
C GLN A 292 15.93 40.63 -23.56
N ILE A 293 15.84 40.56 -22.20
CA ILE A 293 17.03 40.48 -21.36
C ILE A 293 17.11 39.06 -20.77
N THR A 294 18.18 38.34 -21.11
CA THR A 294 18.38 36.91 -20.73
C THR A 294 19.47 36.66 -19.70
N LYS A 295 20.27 37.67 -19.41
CA LYS A 295 21.44 37.56 -18.52
C LYS A 295 21.13 38.11 -17.12
N GLY A 296 22.06 37.84 -16.21
CA GLY A 296 21.99 38.31 -14.82
C GLY A 296 21.64 37.19 -13.86
N ASP A 297 21.59 37.51 -12.59
CA ASP A 297 21.39 36.58 -11.48
C ASP A 297 20.11 36.83 -10.69
N TYR A 298 19.23 37.68 -11.18
CA TYR A 298 17.96 37.97 -10.55
C TYR A 298 16.93 36.86 -10.77
N GLY A 299 16.06 36.67 -9.79
CA GLY A 299 14.93 35.76 -9.91
C GLY A 299 14.73 34.84 -8.71
N TRP A 300 13.66 34.08 -8.74
CA TRP A 300 13.33 33.07 -7.76
C TRP A 300 14.21 31.83 -7.93
N ILE A 301 14.77 31.31 -6.85
CA ILE A 301 15.47 30.01 -6.79
C ILE A 301 14.91 29.23 -5.62
N LEU A 302 14.21 28.14 -5.91
CA LEU A 302 13.73 27.21 -4.89
C LEU A 302 14.89 26.52 -4.18
N ASN A 303 14.86 26.45 -2.86
CA ASN A 303 15.82 25.68 -2.08
C ASN A 303 15.41 24.20 -2.08
N LYS A 304 15.82 23.47 -3.12
CA LYS A 304 15.42 22.08 -3.32
C LYS A 304 15.71 21.20 -2.10
N LYS A 305 16.89 21.33 -1.52
CA LYS A 305 17.29 20.52 -0.37
C LYS A 305 16.35 20.75 0.83
N LYS A 306 16.14 22.00 1.20
CA LYS A 306 15.24 22.33 2.33
C LYS A 306 13.78 22.00 2.05
N MET A 307 13.33 22.11 0.81
CA MET A 307 11.98 21.69 0.43
C MET A 307 11.79 20.19 0.61
N SER A 308 12.75 19.40 0.14
CA SER A 308 12.71 17.93 0.28
C SER A 308 12.75 17.53 1.77
N GLU A 309 13.67 18.09 2.55
CA GLU A 309 13.77 17.87 4.00
C GLU A 309 12.47 18.25 4.73
N ASP A 310 11.83 19.36 4.34
CA ASP A 310 10.57 19.83 4.93
C ASP A 310 9.40 18.89 4.64
N ILE A 311 9.26 18.41 3.39
CA ILE A 311 8.25 17.42 3.00
C ILE A 311 8.43 16.13 3.81
N MET A 312 9.65 15.59 3.89
CA MET A 312 9.97 14.38 4.64
C MET A 312 9.64 14.54 6.13
N THR A 313 9.93 15.70 6.71
CA THR A 313 9.65 16.00 8.12
C THR A 313 8.14 16.02 8.39
N HIS A 314 7.37 16.75 7.57
CA HIS A 314 5.91 16.83 7.72
C HIS A 314 5.22 15.48 7.58
N PHE A 315 5.71 14.66 6.63
CA PHE A 315 5.22 13.29 6.49
C PHE A 315 5.52 12.45 7.74
N SER A 316 6.74 12.51 8.25
CA SER A 316 7.15 11.71 9.42
C SER A 316 6.44 12.15 10.71
N GLU A 317 6.15 13.45 10.85
CA GLU A 317 5.45 14.03 12.01
C GLU A 317 3.92 14.01 11.87
N LEU A 318 3.37 13.56 10.72
CA LEU A 318 1.94 13.62 10.38
C LEU A 318 1.35 15.04 10.55
N LYS A 319 2.13 16.04 10.17
CA LYS A 319 1.79 17.44 10.39
C LYS A 319 1.27 18.10 9.11
N SER A 320 -0.01 18.44 9.10
CA SER A 320 -0.60 19.26 8.04
C SER A 320 -0.26 20.74 8.25
N GLU A 321 0.15 21.42 7.17
CA GLU A 321 0.49 22.85 7.21
C GLU A 321 0.25 23.48 5.84
N GLU A 322 -0.12 24.78 5.84
CA GLU A 322 -0.04 25.65 4.67
C GLU A 322 1.02 26.72 4.92
N LYS A 323 2.00 26.85 4.05
CA LYS A 323 3.15 27.74 4.21
C LYS A 323 3.72 28.20 2.87
N GLU A 324 4.54 29.26 2.90
CA GLU A 324 5.32 29.69 1.74
C GLU A 324 6.38 28.63 1.38
N ALA A 325 6.59 28.39 0.09
CA ALA A 325 7.69 27.55 -0.39
C ALA A 325 9.05 28.10 0.05
N ILE A 326 10.04 27.23 0.22
CA ILE A 326 11.34 27.58 0.77
C ILE A 326 12.29 27.97 -0.39
N PHE A 327 12.66 29.22 -0.45
CA PHE A 327 13.56 29.75 -1.47
C PHE A 327 14.97 30.01 -0.92
N SER A 328 15.99 29.79 -1.75
CA SER A 328 17.36 30.26 -1.52
C SER A 328 17.58 31.68 -2.02
N GLN A 329 16.81 32.10 -3.02
CA GLN A 329 16.78 33.47 -3.53
C GLN A 329 15.33 33.88 -3.85
N LYS A 330 14.98 35.11 -3.49
CA LYS A 330 13.63 35.70 -3.72
C LYS A 330 13.72 36.85 -4.71
N ALA A 331 12.73 36.96 -5.59
CA ALA A 331 12.45 38.15 -6.37
C ALA A 331 11.32 38.97 -5.70
N ILE A 332 11.01 40.14 -6.23
CA ILE A 332 10.03 41.04 -5.63
C ILE A 332 8.58 40.59 -5.87
N SER A 333 8.32 39.84 -6.95
CA SER A 333 6.98 39.33 -7.28
C SER A 333 7.03 37.97 -7.96
N PHE A 334 5.86 37.31 -7.99
CA PHE A 334 5.62 36.14 -8.84
C PHE A 334 4.88 36.61 -10.10
N GLY A 335 5.20 36.04 -11.24
CA GLY A 335 4.56 36.29 -12.50
C GLY A 335 5.47 36.10 -13.69
N GLU A 336 5.02 36.48 -14.86
CA GLU A 336 5.76 36.38 -16.12
C GLU A 336 7.06 37.19 -16.06
N ASN A 337 6.98 38.42 -15.54
CA ASN A 337 8.12 39.19 -15.09
C ASN A 337 8.10 39.20 -13.56
N ASP A 338 9.15 38.67 -12.94
CA ASP A 338 9.31 38.54 -11.51
C ASP A 338 9.71 39.86 -10.79
N PHE A 339 9.42 40.97 -11.43
CA PHE A 339 9.58 42.31 -10.89
C PHE A 339 8.28 43.14 -11.06
N THR A 340 8.14 44.17 -10.23
CA THR A 340 6.99 45.10 -10.25
C THR A 340 7.40 46.43 -10.86
N ASN A 341 6.61 47.48 -10.62
CA ASN A 341 6.94 48.85 -11.01
C ASN A 341 8.01 49.52 -10.13
N SER A 342 8.80 48.72 -9.39
CA SER A 342 9.91 49.22 -8.56
C SER A 342 11.20 48.52 -9.00
N TYR A 343 12.13 49.27 -9.60
CA TYR A 343 13.38 48.78 -10.13
C TYR A 343 14.39 49.88 -10.36
N VAL A 344 15.66 49.54 -10.53
CA VAL A 344 16.72 50.42 -11.07
C VAL A 344 16.96 50.03 -12.51
N GLU A 345 16.88 50.97 -13.43
CA GLU A 345 17.18 50.78 -14.86
C GLU A 345 18.49 51.48 -15.21
N VAL A 346 19.38 50.79 -15.88
CA VAL A 346 20.69 51.30 -16.34
C VAL A 346 20.76 51.13 -17.84
N SER A 347 20.81 52.23 -18.56
CA SER A 347 21.06 52.24 -20.01
C SER A 347 22.53 52.45 -20.31
N ILE A 348 23.17 51.53 -21.00
CA ILE A 348 24.53 51.69 -21.51
C ILE A 348 24.58 52.67 -22.67
N PRO A 349 23.74 52.61 -23.70
CA PRO A 349 23.78 53.56 -24.83
C PRO A 349 23.42 54.99 -24.40
N GLU A 350 22.41 55.17 -23.56
CA GLU A 350 21.97 56.49 -23.11
C GLU A 350 22.86 57.07 -21.99
N GLN A 351 23.66 56.22 -21.35
CA GLN A 351 24.49 56.57 -20.17
C GLN A 351 23.66 57.25 -19.09
N ARG A 352 22.51 56.63 -18.78
CA ARG A 352 21.56 57.08 -17.77
C ARG A 352 21.17 55.97 -16.81
N VAL A 353 20.79 56.39 -15.59
CA VAL A 353 20.10 55.55 -14.61
C VAL A 353 18.77 56.19 -14.28
N TRP A 354 17.73 55.39 -14.36
CA TRP A 354 16.42 55.70 -13.80
C TRP A 354 16.14 54.78 -12.61
N MET A 355 15.43 55.32 -11.61
CA MET A 355 14.93 54.53 -10.52
C MET A 355 13.42 54.75 -10.37
N TYR A 356 12.71 53.64 -10.39
CA TYR A 356 11.25 53.63 -10.18
C TYR A 356 10.93 53.02 -8.83
N VAL A 357 10.01 53.62 -8.09
CA VAL A 357 9.42 53.10 -6.86
C VAL A 357 7.92 53.19 -6.99
N ASN A 358 7.21 52.06 -6.95
CA ASN A 358 5.77 51.94 -7.14
C ASN A 358 5.27 52.61 -8.43
N GLY A 359 6.08 52.56 -9.51
CA GLY A 359 5.76 53.14 -10.81
C GLY A 359 6.08 54.64 -10.95
N GLU A 360 6.53 55.29 -9.89
CA GLU A 360 6.97 56.71 -9.91
C GLU A 360 8.48 56.76 -10.19
N CYS A 361 8.90 57.53 -11.21
CA CYS A 361 10.29 57.81 -11.50
C CYS A 361 10.85 58.81 -10.48
N ILE A 362 11.56 58.30 -9.47
CA ILE A 362 12.14 59.11 -8.39
C ILE A 362 13.55 59.61 -8.70
N LEU A 363 14.17 59.04 -9.72
CA LEU A 363 15.54 59.40 -10.16
C LEU A 363 15.65 59.25 -11.67
N ASP A 364 16.19 60.29 -12.31
CA ASP A 364 16.67 60.29 -13.70
C ASP A 364 18.01 61.04 -13.75
N THR A 365 19.12 60.33 -14.00
CA THR A 365 20.43 60.93 -13.87
C THR A 365 21.41 60.39 -14.93
N PRO A 366 22.29 61.25 -15.51
CA PRO A 366 23.37 60.79 -16.33
C PRO A 366 24.45 60.09 -15.47
N VAL A 367 25.06 59.03 -16.05
CA VAL A 367 26.07 58.17 -15.39
C VAL A 367 27.27 57.93 -16.33
N VAL A 368 28.29 57.25 -15.81
CA VAL A 368 29.37 56.70 -16.62
C VAL A 368 29.54 55.21 -16.34
N THR A 369 29.25 54.40 -17.31
CA THR A 369 29.42 52.93 -17.24
C THR A 369 30.85 52.49 -17.58
N GLY A 370 31.08 51.19 -17.69
CA GLY A 370 32.38 50.60 -17.96
C GLY A 370 33.05 51.04 -19.28
N ASN A 371 34.37 51.08 -19.30
CA ASN A 371 35.21 51.56 -20.41
C ASN A 371 35.25 50.53 -21.55
N ILE A 372 34.57 50.81 -22.66
CA ILE A 372 34.53 49.91 -23.82
C ILE A 372 35.90 49.72 -24.45
N SER A 373 36.69 50.79 -24.61
CA SER A 373 38.02 50.72 -25.28
C SER A 373 39.05 49.85 -24.52
N LYS A 374 38.80 49.61 -23.22
CA LYS A 374 39.62 48.76 -22.38
C LYS A 374 39.00 47.38 -22.09
N GLY A 375 37.84 47.07 -22.71
CA GLY A 375 37.14 45.83 -22.46
C GLY A 375 36.48 45.72 -21.05
N HIS A 376 36.30 46.84 -20.35
CA HIS A 376 35.71 46.90 -19.05
C HIS A 376 34.20 47.22 -19.12
N ASN A 377 33.46 46.52 -19.96
CA ASN A 377 32.04 46.80 -20.19
C ASN A 377 31.22 46.51 -18.93
N THR A 378 30.25 47.37 -18.63
CA THR A 378 29.16 46.99 -17.75
C THR A 378 28.33 45.94 -18.48
N ARG A 379 27.98 44.86 -17.83
CA ARG A 379 27.30 43.73 -18.48
C ARG A 379 25.78 43.94 -18.49
N GLU A 380 25.17 43.62 -19.60
CA GLU A 380 23.71 43.54 -19.75
C GLU A 380 23.14 42.41 -18.88
N GLY A 381 22.00 42.59 -18.28
CA GLY A 381 21.31 41.58 -17.50
C GLY A 381 20.30 42.16 -16.49
N VAL A 382 19.58 41.28 -15.83
CA VAL A 382 18.78 41.64 -14.66
C VAL A 382 19.46 41.04 -13.43
N PHE A 383 19.83 41.90 -12.49
CA PHE A 383 20.71 41.55 -11.38
C PHE A 383 20.03 41.80 -10.03
N SER A 384 20.46 41.04 -9.04
CA SER A 384 20.08 41.25 -7.64
C SER A 384 21.10 42.13 -6.96
N LEU A 385 20.64 42.99 -6.04
CA LEU A 385 21.56 43.68 -5.13
C LEU A 385 22.23 42.67 -4.21
N THR A 386 23.56 42.57 -4.25
CA THR A 386 24.31 41.65 -3.39
C THR A 386 24.30 42.11 -1.91
N TYR A 387 24.63 43.37 -1.69
CA TYR A 387 24.54 44.07 -0.40
C TYR A 387 24.64 45.58 -0.66
N LYS A 388 24.41 46.38 0.36
CA LYS A 388 24.73 47.83 0.29
C LYS A 388 25.49 48.28 1.52
N THR A 389 26.49 49.12 1.30
CA THR A 389 27.31 49.70 2.40
C THR A 389 27.72 51.13 2.13
N ARG A 390 28.08 51.84 3.19
CA ARG A 390 28.56 53.22 3.12
C ARG A 390 30.05 53.24 3.40
N ASN A 391 30.72 54.31 2.87
CA ASN A 391 32.13 54.62 3.14
C ASN A 391 33.07 53.44 2.82
N ALA A 392 32.93 52.90 1.59
CA ALA A 392 33.74 51.81 1.10
C ALA A 392 34.94 52.29 0.31
N THR A 393 36.04 51.51 0.32
CA THR A 393 37.14 51.73 -0.60
C THR A 393 37.20 50.61 -1.62
N LEU A 394 36.88 50.93 -2.86
CA LEU A 394 36.91 50.01 -3.99
C LEU A 394 38.34 49.85 -4.46
N ARG A 395 38.88 48.62 -4.44
CA ARG A 395 40.26 48.30 -4.79
C ARG A 395 40.32 47.39 -6.01
N GLY A 396 41.24 47.67 -6.90
CA GLY A 396 41.56 46.83 -8.04
C GLY A 396 43.01 47.09 -8.50
N PRO A 397 43.46 46.41 -9.59
CA PRO A 397 44.81 46.61 -10.11
C PRO A 397 45.06 48.09 -10.47
N GLY A 398 45.93 48.74 -9.68
CA GLY A 398 46.33 50.12 -9.95
C GLY A 398 45.38 51.22 -9.45
N TYR A 399 44.36 50.89 -8.65
CA TYR A 399 43.46 51.90 -8.06
C TYR A 399 42.98 51.54 -6.65
N ALA A 400 42.65 52.58 -5.89
CA ALA A 400 41.90 52.51 -4.64
C ALA A 400 41.01 53.77 -4.58
N SER A 401 39.72 53.61 -4.72
CA SER A 401 38.75 54.71 -4.81
C SER A 401 37.81 54.68 -3.62
N PHE A 402 37.72 55.73 -2.86
CA PHE A 402 36.73 55.88 -1.78
C PHE A 402 35.40 56.28 -2.39
N VAL A 403 34.32 55.62 -1.89
CA VAL A 403 32.93 55.91 -2.25
C VAL A 403 32.06 56.01 -1.01
N TYR A 404 31.08 56.92 -1.01
CA TYR A 404 30.17 57.08 0.13
C TYR A 404 29.05 56.02 0.10
N TYR A 405 28.63 55.58 -1.10
CA TYR A 405 27.55 54.62 -1.31
C TYR A 405 28.03 53.53 -2.26
N TRP A 406 28.00 52.28 -1.80
CA TRP A 406 28.39 51.12 -2.58
C TRP A 406 27.26 50.09 -2.63
N MET A 407 26.85 49.71 -3.84
CA MET A 407 25.78 48.80 -4.12
C MET A 407 26.17 47.81 -5.23
N PRO A 408 26.92 46.74 -4.90
CA PRO A 408 27.34 45.71 -5.86
C PRO A 408 26.13 44.89 -6.31
N PHE A 409 26.11 44.55 -7.61
CA PHE A 409 25.04 43.72 -8.21
C PHE A 409 25.59 42.63 -9.14
N ASP A 410 26.83 42.73 -9.63
CA ASP A 410 27.39 41.75 -10.56
C ASP A 410 28.88 41.51 -10.21
N GLY A 411 29.14 40.59 -9.27
CA GLY A 411 30.50 40.34 -8.74
C GLY A 411 31.14 41.60 -8.16
N GLY A 412 32.15 42.10 -8.79
CA GLY A 412 32.84 43.34 -8.39
C GLY A 412 32.28 44.62 -9.04
N ILE A 413 31.18 44.51 -9.82
CA ILE A 413 30.50 45.62 -10.46
C ILE A 413 29.33 46.09 -9.60
N GLY A 414 29.16 47.39 -9.47
CA GLY A 414 28.04 47.97 -8.69
C GLY A 414 27.74 49.41 -9.04
N LEU A 415 26.69 49.93 -8.44
CA LEU A 415 26.28 51.34 -8.45
C LEU A 415 27.03 52.06 -7.33
N HIS A 416 27.63 53.22 -7.61
CA HIS A 416 28.32 54.00 -6.60
C HIS A 416 28.52 55.46 -7.01
N ASP A 417 28.72 56.34 -6.04
CA ASP A 417 29.12 57.72 -6.31
C ASP A 417 30.53 57.81 -6.86
N ALA A 418 30.80 58.79 -7.70
CA ALA A 418 32.10 59.07 -8.27
C ALA A 418 32.45 60.56 -8.17
N THR A 419 32.78 60.99 -6.95
CA THR A 419 33.03 62.42 -6.61
C THR A 419 34.25 62.98 -7.34
N TRP A 420 35.11 62.13 -7.90
CA TRP A 420 36.28 62.52 -8.71
C TRP A 420 35.92 62.91 -10.14
N ARG A 421 34.66 62.71 -10.57
CA ARG A 421 34.23 63.04 -11.91
C ARG A 421 33.51 64.40 -11.92
N GLY A 422 33.94 65.27 -12.89
CA GLY A 422 33.27 66.54 -13.08
C GLY A 422 32.12 66.52 -14.06
N SER A 423 31.93 65.39 -14.81
CA SER A 423 30.86 65.23 -15.77
C SER A 423 30.44 63.75 -15.94
N PHE A 424 29.17 63.54 -16.32
CA PHE A 424 28.55 62.25 -16.52
C PHE A 424 27.79 62.26 -17.86
N GLY A 425 27.51 61.03 -18.38
CA GLY A 425 26.73 60.84 -19.58
C GLY A 425 27.49 60.89 -20.90
N GLY A 426 26.77 60.88 -21.96
CA GLY A 426 27.27 60.99 -23.33
C GLY A 426 28.24 59.89 -23.74
N LYS A 427 29.35 60.24 -24.38
CA LYS A 427 30.32 59.27 -24.91
C LYS A 427 31.51 59.00 -23.99
N ILE A 428 31.49 59.47 -22.73
CA ILE A 428 32.61 59.37 -21.77
C ILE A 428 32.99 57.90 -21.57
N TYR A 429 32.02 56.98 -21.46
CA TYR A 429 32.25 55.54 -21.25
C TYR A 429 33.06 54.84 -22.35
N LYS A 430 33.12 55.41 -23.56
CA LYS A 430 33.82 54.79 -24.68
C LYS A 430 35.35 54.77 -24.46
N THR A 431 35.90 55.81 -23.87
CA THR A 431 37.37 55.95 -23.68
C THR A 431 37.81 56.28 -22.23
N ASN A 432 36.92 56.87 -21.44
CA ASN A 432 37.15 57.25 -20.04
C ASN A 432 36.07 56.69 -19.08
N GLY A 433 35.58 55.46 -19.36
CA GLY A 433 34.63 54.75 -18.52
C GLY A 433 35.28 54.21 -17.23
N SER A 434 34.46 53.55 -16.43
CA SER A 434 34.85 52.82 -15.22
C SER A 434 35.51 51.47 -15.52
N HIS A 435 35.83 50.70 -14.49
CA HIS A 435 36.21 49.29 -14.63
C HIS A 435 35.03 48.32 -14.65
N GLY A 436 33.86 48.80 -15.08
CA GLY A 436 32.59 48.04 -15.17
C GLY A 436 31.48 48.61 -14.30
N CYS A 437 31.80 49.31 -13.23
CA CYS A 437 30.85 49.89 -12.32
C CYS A 437 30.06 51.06 -12.98
N VAL A 438 28.90 51.36 -12.43
CA VAL A 438 28.04 52.50 -12.83
C VAL A 438 28.38 53.67 -11.92
N ASN A 439 29.17 54.60 -12.42
CA ASN A 439 29.58 55.82 -11.71
C ASN A 439 28.49 56.86 -11.75
N MET A 440 28.04 57.34 -10.59
CA MET A 440 26.92 58.26 -10.44
C MET A 440 27.33 59.58 -9.76
N PRO A 441 26.57 60.66 -9.94
CA PRO A 441 26.65 61.82 -9.07
C PRO A 441 26.36 61.44 -7.59
N LEU A 442 26.97 62.12 -6.61
CA LEU A 442 26.86 61.76 -5.19
C LEU A 442 25.38 61.72 -4.71
N GLU A 443 24.62 62.73 -5.00
CA GLU A 443 23.21 62.79 -4.56
C GLU A 443 22.35 61.73 -5.26
N ALA A 444 22.65 61.40 -6.51
CA ALA A 444 21.98 60.31 -7.22
C ALA A 444 22.28 58.94 -6.57
N ALA A 445 23.57 58.64 -6.26
CA ALA A 445 23.98 57.41 -5.57
C ALA A 445 23.29 57.32 -4.19
N LYS A 446 23.17 58.45 -3.45
CA LYS A 446 22.46 58.53 -2.17
C LYS A 446 20.96 58.20 -2.33
N THR A 447 20.31 58.71 -3.37
CA THR A 447 18.88 58.44 -3.65
C THR A 447 18.68 56.95 -3.93
N VAL A 448 19.52 56.35 -4.80
CA VAL A 448 19.45 54.88 -5.08
C VAL A 448 19.70 54.10 -3.80
N TYR A 449 20.77 54.41 -3.05
CA TYR A 449 21.11 53.71 -1.81
C TYR A 449 19.97 53.69 -0.79
N ASN A 450 19.25 54.79 -0.66
CA ASN A 450 18.16 54.90 0.34
C ASN A 450 16.90 54.10 -0.08
N ASN A 451 16.66 53.95 -1.37
CA ASN A 451 15.40 53.38 -1.90
C ASN A 451 15.57 51.98 -2.53
N LEU A 452 16.80 51.54 -2.80
CA LEU A 452 17.06 50.22 -3.37
C LEU A 452 16.97 49.13 -2.28
N GLU A 453 16.04 48.23 -2.44
CA GLU A 453 15.82 47.08 -1.54
C GLU A 453 16.48 45.79 -2.09
N SER A 454 16.70 44.79 -1.25
CA SER A 454 17.47 43.59 -1.57
C SER A 454 16.81 42.72 -2.66
N ASN A 455 15.49 42.78 -2.79
CA ASN A 455 14.73 42.00 -3.80
C ASN A 455 14.29 42.86 -5.02
N MET A 456 14.71 44.13 -5.08
CA MET A 456 14.43 45.02 -6.21
C MET A 456 15.45 44.76 -7.33
N PRO A 457 15.00 44.54 -8.60
CA PRO A 457 15.92 44.26 -9.70
C PRO A 457 16.70 45.50 -10.14
N ILE A 458 17.94 45.26 -10.57
CA ILE A 458 18.80 46.20 -11.29
C ILE A 458 18.88 45.70 -12.74
N ILE A 459 18.20 46.42 -13.65
CA ILE A 459 18.02 46.06 -15.04
C ILE A 459 19.02 46.83 -15.88
N VAL A 460 19.98 46.18 -16.46
CA VAL A 460 21.02 46.77 -17.32
C VAL A 460 20.77 46.33 -18.77
N TRP A 461 20.68 47.28 -19.66
CA TRP A 461 20.47 47.01 -21.08
C TRP A 461 21.39 47.84 -21.98
N ASP A 462 21.70 47.24 -23.19
CA ASP A 462 22.53 47.85 -24.21
C ASP A 462 21.78 48.01 -25.56
#